data_f15fb5d3af4d1a54d661da1e7d327430
#
_entry.id   f15fb5d3af4d1a54d661da1e7d327430
#
_cell.length_a   1.000
_cell.length_b   1.000
_cell.length_c   1.000
_cell.angle_alpha   90.00
_cell.angle_beta   90.00
_cell.angle_gamma   90.00
#
_symmetry.space_group_name_H-M   'P 1'
#
loop_
_entity.id
_entity.type
_entity.pdbx_description
1 polymer ?
#
loop_
_entity_poly.entity_id
_entity_poly.type
_entity_poly.pdbx_seq_one_letter_code
_entity_poly.pdbx_strand_id
1 'polypeptide(L)'
;MVTVGKTHWNNNKGNMSDIRVGTFIHELGHNLGLQHGGDADEKGEKGKPQYFSVMNYRYQLTGVSKADGTKYFGYLQQDMPTLKEWALDERKGFGPQARGYMYRPNSEAVLRPADGPVDLNDNGEIDHGIYALDLNRDGMKGWLTAPSDLKKLSFGAVFGRGADETIPEPKVEINPITADDAREMDLIS
;
A
#
# COMPACT_ATOMS: atom_id res chain seq x y z
N MET A 1 -3.57 8.62 -19.96
CA MET A 1 -4.95 8.07 -19.92
C MET A 1 -4.87 6.74 -19.21
N VAL A 2 -5.47 6.62 -18.03
CA VAL A 2 -5.51 5.36 -17.26
C VAL A 2 -6.65 4.50 -17.80
N THR A 3 -6.34 3.33 -18.36
CA THR A 3 -7.34 2.38 -18.85
C THR A 3 -7.23 1.07 -18.10
N VAL A 4 -8.25 0.71 -17.36
CA VAL A 4 -8.42 -0.64 -16.83
C VAL A 4 -9.06 -1.50 -17.90
N GLY A 5 -8.29 -2.39 -18.52
CA GLY A 5 -8.75 -3.25 -19.62
C GLY A 5 -9.95 -4.10 -19.23
N LYS A 6 -10.97 -4.15 -20.09
CA LYS A 6 -12.24 -4.82 -19.79
C LYS A 6 -12.17 -6.35 -19.66
N THR A 7 -11.20 -6.99 -20.28
CA THR A 7 -11.23 -8.46 -20.46
C THR A 7 -10.65 -9.24 -19.27
N HIS A 8 -9.66 -8.70 -18.59
CA HIS A 8 -9.01 -9.39 -17.46
C HIS A 8 -9.74 -9.20 -16.12
N TRP A 9 -10.43 -8.08 -15.97
CA TRP A 9 -11.07 -7.69 -14.71
C TRP A 9 -12.53 -8.14 -14.57
N ASN A 10 -13.17 -8.58 -15.66
CA ASN A 10 -14.57 -9.02 -15.64
C ASN A 10 -14.80 -10.37 -14.91
N ASN A 11 -13.76 -11.16 -14.73
CA ASN A 11 -13.85 -12.48 -14.07
C ASN A 11 -13.49 -12.41 -12.58
N ASN A 12 -13.07 -11.26 -12.09
CA ASN A 12 -12.66 -11.09 -10.71
C ASN A 12 -13.83 -10.63 -9.84
N LYS A 13 -13.95 -11.25 -8.68
CA LYS A 13 -14.97 -10.95 -7.65
C LYS A 13 -14.80 -9.57 -7.00
N GLY A 14 -13.86 -8.74 -7.50
CA GLY A 14 -13.65 -7.38 -7.04
C GLY A 14 -14.74 -6.42 -7.54
N ASN A 15 -15.09 -5.44 -6.71
CA ASN A 15 -15.97 -4.36 -7.14
C ASN A 15 -15.24 -3.50 -8.17
N MET A 16 -15.73 -3.49 -9.43
CA MET A 16 -15.14 -2.69 -10.52
C MET A 16 -15.07 -1.19 -10.21
N SER A 17 -15.94 -0.69 -9.36
CA SER A 17 -15.87 0.69 -8.89
C SER A 17 -14.64 0.91 -8.01
N ASP A 18 -14.37 0.01 -7.08
CA ASP A 18 -13.20 0.07 -6.19
C ASP A 18 -11.90 0.03 -7.00
N ILE A 19 -11.80 -0.91 -7.95
CA ILE A 19 -10.64 -1.05 -8.83
C ILE A 19 -10.37 0.26 -9.61
N ARG A 20 -11.41 0.86 -10.19
CA ARG A 20 -11.26 2.11 -10.96
C ARG A 20 -10.85 3.28 -10.08
N VAL A 21 -11.49 3.43 -8.92
CA VAL A 21 -11.17 4.50 -7.97
C VAL A 21 -9.75 4.33 -7.45
N GLY A 22 -9.40 3.14 -6.98
CA GLY A 22 -8.09 2.86 -6.43
C GLY A 22 -6.97 3.07 -7.46
N THR A 23 -7.13 2.53 -8.67
CA THR A 23 -6.16 2.74 -9.74
C THR A 23 -6.04 4.21 -10.12
N PHE A 24 -7.15 4.94 -10.26
CA PHE A 24 -7.09 6.37 -10.58
C PHE A 24 -6.32 7.17 -9.52
N ILE A 25 -6.63 6.95 -8.23
CA ILE A 25 -5.96 7.67 -7.13
C ILE A 25 -4.48 7.27 -7.04
N HIS A 26 -4.14 6.01 -7.30
CA HIS A 26 -2.77 5.52 -7.34
C HIS A 26 -1.95 6.24 -8.42
N GLU A 27 -2.43 6.26 -9.66
CA GLU A 27 -1.75 6.96 -10.76
C GLU A 27 -1.66 8.48 -10.53
N LEU A 28 -2.68 9.07 -9.92
CA LEU A 28 -2.62 10.46 -9.50
C LEU A 28 -1.52 10.68 -8.46
N GLY A 29 -1.33 9.74 -7.53
CA GLY A 29 -0.24 9.78 -6.55
C GLY A 29 1.13 9.84 -7.21
N HIS A 30 1.37 9.05 -8.26
CA HIS A 30 2.60 9.13 -9.03
C HIS A 30 2.80 10.51 -9.67
N ASN A 31 1.75 11.08 -10.25
CA ASN A 31 1.82 12.45 -10.79
C ASN A 31 2.11 13.51 -9.73
N LEU A 32 1.79 13.24 -8.47
CA LEU A 32 2.09 14.10 -7.33
C LEU A 32 3.43 13.78 -6.65
N GLY A 33 4.24 12.89 -7.25
CA GLY A 33 5.58 12.54 -6.78
C GLY A 33 5.64 11.41 -5.76
N LEU A 34 4.54 10.71 -5.51
CA LEU A 34 4.52 9.54 -4.61
C LEU A 34 5.05 8.29 -5.31
N GLN A 35 5.62 7.39 -4.52
CA GLN A 35 6.12 6.08 -4.94
C GLN A 35 5.40 4.96 -4.18
N HIS A 36 5.51 3.72 -4.66
CA HIS A 36 4.78 2.57 -4.12
C HIS A 36 5.05 2.28 -2.64
N GLY A 37 6.24 2.55 -2.15
CA GLY A 37 6.62 2.31 -0.76
C GLY A 37 6.55 3.55 0.14
N GLY A 38 6.08 4.69 -0.35
CA GLY A 38 6.09 5.96 0.39
C GLY A 38 7.45 6.67 0.38
N ASP A 39 8.53 5.99 0.60
CA ASP A 39 9.91 6.42 0.39
C ASP A 39 10.52 5.65 -0.80
N ALA A 40 11.61 6.15 -1.35
CA ALA A 40 12.24 5.71 -2.60
C ALA A 40 12.69 4.23 -2.66
N ASP A 41 12.22 3.39 -1.76
CA ASP A 41 12.57 1.99 -1.70
C ASP A 41 11.67 1.18 -2.64
N GLU A 42 12.08 1.13 -3.92
CA GLU A 42 11.39 0.38 -4.97
C GLU A 42 11.40 -1.14 -4.74
N LYS A 43 12.31 -1.64 -3.88
CA LYS A 43 12.44 -3.07 -3.61
C LYS A 43 11.41 -3.57 -2.58
N GLY A 44 10.76 -2.65 -1.87
CA GLY A 44 9.79 -2.96 -0.83
C GLY A 44 8.34 -3.06 -1.29
N GLU A 45 8.07 -3.23 -2.57
CA GLU A 45 6.72 -3.16 -3.16
C GLU A 45 5.71 -4.14 -2.56
N LYS A 46 6.16 -5.30 -2.10
CA LYS A 46 5.27 -6.40 -1.70
C LYS A 46 4.93 -6.45 -0.22
N GLY A 47 5.49 -5.59 0.61
CA GLY A 47 5.46 -5.97 2.00
C GLY A 47 5.52 -4.92 3.08
N LYS A 48 5.08 -3.70 2.87
CA LYS A 48 4.89 -2.75 3.99
C LYS A 48 3.45 -2.84 4.49
N PRO A 49 3.08 -3.85 5.29
CA PRO A 49 1.68 -4.10 5.66
C PRO A 49 1.06 -2.92 6.43
N GLN A 50 1.88 -2.13 7.15
CA GLN A 50 1.48 -0.94 7.88
C GLN A 50 1.35 0.32 7.00
N TYR A 51 1.71 0.26 5.72
CA TYR A 51 1.59 1.38 4.80
C TYR A 51 0.17 1.44 4.21
N PHE A 52 -0.77 2.02 4.97
CA PHE A 52 -2.20 2.13 4.65
C PHE A 52 -2.47 3.24 3.62
N SER A 53 -2.00 3.03 2.41
CA SER A 53 -2.11 3.94 1.28
C SER A 53 -2.49 3.17 0.02
N VAL A 54 -3.22 3.79 -0.88
CA VAL A 54 -3.45 3.22 -2.23
C VAL A 54 -2.16 3.14 -3.05
N MET A 55 -1.10 3.84 -2.65
CA MET A 55 0.23 3.69 -3.25
C MET A 55 0.85 2.33 -2.96
N ASN A 56 0.38 1.64 -1.93
CA ASN A 56 0.71 0.25 -1.66
C ASN A 56 -0.20 -0.66 -2.51
N TYR A 57 0.39 -1.50 -3.34
CA TYR A 57 -0.34 -2.43 -4.19
C TYR A 57 -1.33 -3.32 -3.43
N ARG A 58 -1.04 -3.64 -2.17
CA ARG A 58 -1.95 -4.36 -1.30
C ARG A 58 -3.34 -3.71 -1.19
N TYR A 59 -3.40 -2.38 -1.26
CA TYR A 59 -4.62 -1.61 -1.06
C TYR A 59 -5.12 -0.90 -2.32
N GLN A 60 -4.37 -0.92 -3.40
CA GLN A 60 -4.73 -0.21 -4.63
C GLN A 60 -6.11 -0.63 -5.16
N LEU A 61 -6.36 -1.92 -5.28
CA LEU A 61 -7.58 -2.44 -5.92
C LEU A 61 -8.76 -2.60 -4.97
N THR A 62 -8.51 -2.65 -3.67
CA THR A 62 -9.52 -2.97 -2.65
C THR A 62 -9.85 -1.81 -1.73
N GLY A 63 -9.00 -0.80 -1.70
CA GLY A 63 -9.01 0.24 -0.67
C GLY A 63 -8.49 -0.27 0.68
N VAL A 64 -8.18 0.65 1.57
CA VAL A 64 -7.83 0.39 2.96
C VAL A 64 -9.11 0.24 3.77
N SER A 65 -9.30 -0.89 4.44
CA SER A 65 -10.46 -1.11 5.30
C SER A 65 -10.36 -0.30 6.60
N LYS A 66 -11.47 0.32 7.00
CA LYS A 66 -11.59 1.09 8.25
C LYS A 66 -12.45 0.36 9.26
N ALA A 67 -12.26 0.70 10.56
CA ALA A 67 -12.99 0.10 11.67
C ALA A 67 -14.50 0.43 11.66
N ASP A 68 -14.90 1.51 11.00
CA ASP A 68 -16.30 1.89 10.80
C ASP A 68 -16.98 1.14 9.65
N GLY A 69 -16.28 0.18 9.02
CA GLY A 69 -16.78 -0.60 7.89
C GLY A 69 -16.63 0.08 6.54
N THR A 70 -16.10 1.30 6.50
CA THR A 70 -15.85 2.01 5.23
C THR A 70 -14.54 1.55 4.57
N LYS A 71 -14.39 1.88 3.29
CA LYS A 71 -13.14 1.76 2.55
C LYS A 71 -12.57 3.13 2.28
N TYR A 72 -11.27 3.26 2.47
CA TYR A 72 -10.54 4.48 2.21
C TYR A 72 -9.64 4.30 0.97
N PHE A 73 -9.90 5.09 -0.05
CA PHE A 73 -9.08 5.19 -1.25
C PHE A 73 -8.32 6.51 -1.21
N GLY A 74 -7.13 6.50 -0.66
CA GLY A 74 -6.32 7.70 -0.52
C GLY A 74 -4.94 7.41 0.04
N TYR A 75 -4.22 8.47 0.32
CA TYR A 75 -2.82 8.45 0.73
C TYR A 75 -2.68 8.38 2.25
N LEU A 76 -1.58 7.81 2.74
CA LEU A 76 -1.28 7.74 4.17
C LEU A 76 -1.10 9.15 4.74
N GLN A 77 -1.95 9.51 5.72
CA GLN A 77 -2.01 10.88 6.25
C GLN A 77 -1.01 11.15 7.37
N GLN A 78 -0.54 10.12 8.06
CA GLN A 78 0.39 10.23 9.19
C GLN A 78 1.45 9.15 9.12
N ASP A 79 2.59 9.40 9.79
CA ASP A 79 3.63 8.40 9.89
C ASP A 79 3.13 7.18 10.67
N MET A 80 3.42 5.99 10.17
CA MET A 80 3.21 4.75 10.89
C MET A 80 4.48 4.32 11.61
N PRO A 81 4.37 3.54 12.68
CA PRO A 81 5.54 2.99 13.35
C PRO A 81 6.40 2.18 12.39
N THR A 82 7.69 2.34 12.52
CA THR A 82 8.65 1.53 11.79
C THR A 82 8.65 0.10 12.33
N LEU A 83 8.45 -0.87 11.47
CA LEU A 83 8.62 -2.29 11.80
C LEU A 83 10.09 -2.67 11.66
N LYS A 84 10.55 -3.48 12.61
CA LYS A 84 11.89 -4.07 12.59
C LYS A 84 11.75 -5.54 12.24
N GLU A 85 12.12 -5.93 11.05
CA GLU A 85 11.93 -7.28 10.56
C GLU A 85 12.69 -8.36 11.35
N TRP A 86 13.71 -7.95 12.10
CA TRP A 86 14.42 -8.84 13.02
C TRP A 86 13.81 -8.90 14.43
N ALA A 87 12.76 -8.12 14.72
CA ALA A 87 12.15 -8.04 16.05
C ALA A 87 10.64 -7.74 15.94
N LEU A 88 9.90 -8.60 15.27
CA LEU A 88 8.46 -8.50 15.10
C LEU A 88 7.76 -9.06 16.35
N ASP A 89 6.69 -8.41 16.78
CA ASP A 89 5.83 -8.83 17.89
C ASP A 89 4.36 -8.67 17.46
N GLU A 90 3.74 -9.75 17.05
CA GLU A 90 2.37 -9.78 16.53
C GLU A 90 1.32 -9.27 17.50
N ARG A 91 1.58 -9.41 18.80
CA ARG A 91 0.66 -8.94 19.85
C ARG A 91 0.51 -7.41 19.85
N LYS A 92 1.49 -6.68 19.30
CA LYS A 92 1.47 -5.22 19.22
C LYS A 92 0.82 -4.69 17.96
N GLY A 93 0.62 -5.55 16.95
CA GLY A 93 0.17 -5.12 15.64
C GLY A 93 1.07 -4.02 15.06
N PHE A 94 0.44 -3.06 14.40
CA PHE A 94 1.14 -1.91 13.82
C PHE A 94 1.20 -0.68 14.76
N GLY A 95 0.84 -0.87 16.02
CA GLY A 95 0.89 0.18 17.03
C GLY A 95 -0.28 1.17 17.00
N PRO A 96 -0.31 2.12 17.94
CA PRO A 96 -1.47 2.98 18.18
C PRO A 96 -1.81 3.94 17.03
N GLN A 97 -0.85 4.24 16.15
CA GLN A 97 -1.07 5.05 14.95
C GLN A 97 -1.96 4.31 13.93
N ALA A 98 -2.05 2.98 14.01
CA ALA A 98 -2.90 2.17 13.16
C ALA A 98 -4.37 2.13 13.62
N ARG A 99 -4.71 2.85 14.70
CA ARG A 99 -6.08 2.90 15.20
C ARG A 99 -7.06 3.39 14.13
N GLY A 100 -8.15 2.66 13.98
CA GLY A 100 -9.17 2.94 12.98
C GLY A 100 -8.89 2.32 11.62
N TYR A 101 -7.74 1.71 11.41
CA TYR A 101 -7.48 0.83 10.26
C TYR A 101 -7.75 -0.62 10.62
N MET A 102 -8.16 -1.38 9.61
CA MET A 102 -8.32 -2.82 9.70
C MET A 102 -7.30 -3.50 8.79
N TYR A 103 -6.76 -4.62 9.23
CA TYR A 103 -5.82 -5.43 8.48
C TYR A 103 -6.36 -6.84 8.31
N ARG A 104 -6.10 -7.44 7.16
CA ARG A 104 -6.41 -8.83 6.87
C ARG A 104 -5.12 -9.55 6.54
N PRO A 105 -4.64 -10.47 7.37
CA PRO A 105 -3.62 -11.45 6.99
C PRO A 105 -4.09 -12.29 5.79
N ASN A 106 -3.18 -12.78 4.97
CA ASN A 106 -3.56 -13.62 3.83
C ASN A 106 -4.15 -14.97 4.27
N SER A 107 -3.68 -15.47 5.43
CA SER A 107 -4.18 -16.69 6.07
C SER A 107 -5.61 -16.57 6.62
N GLU A 108 -6.10 -15.35 6.83
CA GLU A 108 -7.38 -15.12 7.48
C GLU A 108 -8.43 -14.52 6.54
N ALA A 109 -9.67 -15.02 6.65
CA ALA A 109 -10.80 -14.40 5.94
C ALA A 109 -11.33 -13.14 6.65
N VAL A 110 -10.91 -12.88 7.89
CA VAL A 110 -11.48 -11.86 8.77
C VAL A 110 -10.54 -10.67 8.92
N LEU A 111 -11.12 -9.47 8.85
CA LEU A 111 -10.42 -8.22 9.18
C LEU A 111 -10.22 -8.10 10.69
N ARG A 112 -9.02 -7.69 11.11
CA ARG A 112 -8.69 -7.40 12.51
C ARG A 112 -8.30 -5.93 12.68
N PRO A 113 -8.51 -5.33 13.88
CA PRO A 113 -7.97 -4.00 14.18
C PRO A 113 -6.45 -3.99 14.00
N ALA A 114 -5.96 -3.04 13.22
CA ALA A 114 -4.54 -2.95 12.89
C ALA A 114 -3.65 -2.47 14.05
N ASP A 115 -4.24 -1.84 15.07
CA ASP A 115 -3.57 -1.44 16.32
C ASP A 115 -3.59 -2.53 17.41
N GLY A 116 -4.24 -3.69 17.13
CA GLY A 116 -4.27 -4.88 17.97
C GLY A 116 -3.37 -6.00 17.43
N PRO A 117 -3.48 -7.21 17.97
CA PRO A 117 -2.71 -8.35 17.50
C PRO A 117 -2.96 -8.66 16.02
N VAL A 118 -1.89 -8.87 15.25
CA VAL A 118 -1.89 -9.12 13.81
C VAL A 118 -0.95 -10.28 13.50
N ASP A 119 -1.46 -11.29 12.82
CA ASP A 119 -0.65 -12.38 12.25
C ASP A 119 0.17 -11.82 11.07
N LEU A 120 1.47 -11.63 11.30
CA LEU A 120 2.39 -11.05 10.32
C LEU A 120 3.08 -12.11 9.45
N ASN A 121 3.17 -13.34 9.93
CA ASN A 121 3.80 -14.44 9.22
C ASN A 121 2.81 -15.33 8.46
N ASP A 122 1.52 -14.99 8.54
CA ASP A 122 0.43 -15.69 7.86
C ASP A 122 0.32 -17.19 8.23
N ASN A 123 0.65 -17.54 9.50
CA ASN A 123 0.53 -18.93 9.98
C ASN A 123 -0.84 -19.28 10.55
N GLY A 124 -1.74 -18.29 10.70
CA GLY A 124 -3.10 -18.43 11.22
C GLY A 124 -3.22 -18.27 12.74
N GLU A 125 -2.12 -17.99 13.44
CA GLU A 125 -2.07 -17.80 14.89
C GLU A 125 -1.40 -16.46 15.23
N ILE A 126 -1.58 -15.99 16.46
CA ILE A 126 -0.84 -14.84 16.98
C ILE A 126 0.30 -15.35 17.84
N ASP A 127 1.51 -15.15 17.36
CA ASP A 127 2.71 -15.61 18.04
C ASP A 127 3.00 -14.79 19.30
N HIS A 128 3.35 -15.51 20.39
CA HIS A 128 3.65 -14.91 21.69
C HIS A 128 5.12 -14.50 21.88
N GLY A 129 5.92 -14.58 20.85
CA GLY A 129 7.34 -14.27 20.89
C GLY A 129 7.73 -13.09 20.01
N ILE A 130 9.00 -12.70 20.14
CA ILE A 130 9.64 -11.82 19.17
C ILE A 130 10.38 -12.73 18.18
N TYR A 131 10.18 -12.49 16.89
CA TYR A 131 10.81 -13.26 15.84
C TYR A 131 11.29 -12.38 14.69
N ALA A 132 12.03 -12.97 13.77
CA ALA A 132 12.58 -12.29 12.61
C ALA A 132 11.98 -12.88 11.33
N LEU A 133 11.39 -12.01 10.50
CA LEU A 133 10.80 -12.36 9.21
C LEU A 133 11.11 -11.26 8.20
N ASP A 134 11.46 -11.62 6.99
CA ASP A 134 11.55 -10.75 5.84
C ASP A 134 10.11 -10.53 5.31
N LEU A 135 9.45 -9.47 5.77
CA LEU A 135 8.04 -9.18 5.45
C LEU A 135 7.85 -8.69 4.02
N ASN A 136 8.80 -7.89 3.54
CA ASN A 136 8.73 -7.32 2.21
C ASN A 136 9.35 -8.21 1.13
N ARG A 137 9.92 -9.37 1.54
CA ARG A 137 10.49 -10.38 0.66
C ARG A 137 11.58 -9.83 -0.28
N ASP A 138 12.36 -8.87 0.21
CA ASP A 138 13.49 -8.30 -0.54
C ASP A 138 14.82 -9.09 -0.35
N GLY A 139 14.79 -10.13 0.47
CA GLY A 139 15.92 -10.98 0.79
C GLY A 139 16.75 -10.50 1.98
N MET A 140 16.35 -9.41 2.63
CA MET A 140 17.02 -8.85 3.80
C MET A 140 16.01 -8.62 4.92
N LYS A 141 16.51 -8.50 6.15
CA LYS A 141 15.68 -8.07 7.28
C LYS A 141 16.08 -6.66 7.67
N GLY A 142 15.22 -5.72 7.33
CA GLY A 142 15.47 -4.30 7.42
C GLY A 142 14.50 -3.54 8.34
N TRP A 143 14.51 -2.25 8.16
CA TRP A 143 13.55 -1.33 8.74
C TRP A 143 12.46 -1.06 7.70
N LEU A 144 11.21 -1.41 8.01
CA LEU A 144 10.09 -1.05 7.16
C LEU A 144 9.49 0.26 7.68
N THR A 145 9.82 1.35 7.02
CA THR A 145 9.27 2.67 7.31
C THR A 145 8.01 2.91 6.50
N ALA A 146 7.03 3.60 7.06
CA ALA A 146 5.84 4.05 6.36
C ALA A 146 5.54 5.50 6.74
N PRO A 147 6.27 6.45 6.14
CA PRO A 147 6.04 7.86 6.37
C PRO A 147 4.73 8.33 5.73
N SER A 148 4.20 9.44 6.23
CA SER A 148 3.02 10.10 5.65
C SER A 148 3.29 10.51 4.19
N ASP A 149 2.39 10.12 3.30
CA ASP A 149 2.43 10.55 1.90
C ASP A 149 2.27 12.06 1.76
N LEU A 150 1.49 12.68 2.65
CA LEU A 150 1.24 14.12 2.60
C LEU A 150 2.52 14.96 2.74
N LYS A 151 3.56 14.42 3.37
CA LYS A 151 4.88 15.07 3.49
C LYS A 151 5.66 15.09 2.18
N LYS A 152 5.29 14.22 1.24
CA LYS A 152 6.00 14.04 -0.03
C LYS A 152 5.23 14.57 -1.23
N LEU A 153 3.95 14.93 -1.06
CA LEU A 153 3.18 15.52 -2.15
C LEU A 153 3.88 16.78 -2.67
N SER A 154 4.19 16.76 -3.97
CA SER A 154 4.80 17.89 -4.66
C SER A 154 3.78 18.52 -5.60
N PHE A 155 3.36 19.74 -5.27
CA PHE A 155 2.48 20.55 -6.12
C PHE A 155 3.28 21.51 -7.03
N GLY A 156 4.59 21.43 -7.01
CA GLY A 156 5.49 22.40 -7.66
C GLY A 156 5.44 22.41 -9.19
N ALA A 157 4.87 21.38 -9.81
CA ALA A 157 4.77 21.31 -11.27
C ALA A 157 3.48 21.95 -11.84
N VAL A 158 2.47 22.23 -11.01
CA VAL A 158 1.15 22.64 -11.48
C VAL A 158 0.88 24.15 -11.29
N PHE A 159 1.53 24.81 -10.34
CA PHE A 159 1.25 26.21 -10.02
C PHE A 159 2.52 27.08 -10.02
N GLY A 160 2.93 27.51 -11.22
CA GLY A 160 3.65 28.77 -11.33
C GLY A 160 5.17 28.72 -11.32
N ARG A 161 5.77 28.34 -12.42
CA ARG A 161 6.94 29.06 -12.93
C ARG A 161 6.57 29.79 -14.20
N GLY A 162 7.05 31.03 -14.31
CA GLY A 162 6.78 31.89 -15.45
C GLY A 162 7.21 31.23 -16.78
N ALA A 163 6.67 31.74 -17.84
CA ALA A 163 6.63 31.20 -19.20
C ALA A 163 7.99 31.00 -19.93
N ASP A 164 9.08 30.63 -19.24
CA ASP A 164 10.40 30.54 -19.87
C ASP A 164 11.28 29.34 -19.44
N GLU A 165 10.71 28.27 -18.90
CA GLU A 165 11.43 27.01 -18.75
C GLU A 165 10.63 25.90 -19.43
N THR A 166 11.22 25.30 -20.48
CA THR A 166 10.75 24.05 -21.08
C THR A 166 10.66 23.00 -19.96
N ILE A 167 9.44 22.68 -19.56
CA ILE A 167 9.16 21.60 -18.62
C ILE A 167 9.64 20.33 -19.33
N PRO A 168 10.64 19.59 -18.80
CA PRO A 168 10.90 18.25 -19.31
C PRO A 168 9.61 17.45 -19.08
N GLU A 169 9.11 16.85 -20.14
CA GLU A 169 7.95 15.96 -20.00
C GLU A 169 8.25 14.94 -18.90
N PRO A 170 7.38 14.80 -17.88
CA PRO A 170 7.58 13.79 -16.89
C PRO A 170 7.57 12.45 -17.63
N LYS A 171 8.68 11.74 -17.59
CA LYS A 171 8.70 10.33 -17.99
C LYS A 171 7.91 9.57 -16.94
N VAL A 172 6.60 9.57 -17.09
CA VAL A 172 5.72 8.71 -16.34
C VAL A 172 5.85 7.33 -16.98
N GLU A 173 6.76 6.52 -16.49
CA GLU A 173 6.69 5.08 -16.74
C GLU A 173 5.52 4.56 -15.92
N ILE A 174 4.36 4.52 -16.57
CA ILE A 174 3.19 3.86 -16.03
C ILE A 174 3.47 2.36 -16.20
N ASN A 175 3.90 1.72 -15.14
CA ASN A 175 3.88 0.25 -15.04
C ASN A 175 2.52 -0.15 -14.47
N PRO A 176 1.52 -0.42 -15.31
CA PRO A 176 0.23 -0.89 -14.81
C PRO A 176 0.44 -2.25 -14.14
N ILE A 177 -0.24 -2.49 -13.02
CA ILE A 177 -0.29 -3.83 -12.44
C ILE A 177 -0.75 -4.78 -13.53
N THR A 178 0.09 -5.76 -13.85
CA THR A 178 -0.28 -6.83 -14.76
C THR A 178 -1.17 -7.85 -14.04
N ALA A 179 -1.84 -8.71 -14.80
CA ALA A 179 -2.60 -9.82 -14.22
C ALA A 179 -1.68 -10.78 -13.42
N ASP A 180 -0.42 -10.88 -13.83
CA ASP A 180 0.57 -11.71 -13.14
C ASP A 180 1.01 -11.08 -11.83
N ASP A 181 1.24 -9.77 -11.79
CA ASP A 181 1.50 -9.03 -10.55
C ASP A 181 0.33 -9.20 -9.56
N ALA A 182 -0.90 -9.10 -10.05
CA ALA A 182 -2.09 -9.26 -9.22
C ALA A 182 -2.24 -10.69 -8.67
N ARG A 183 -1.80 -11.72 -9.41
CA ARG A 183 -1.76 -13.12 -8.92
C ARG A 183 -0.67 -13.32 -7.88
N GLU A 184 0.53 -12.79 -8.12
CA GLU A 184 1.62 -12.86 -7.15
C GLU A 184 1.29 -12.16 -5.82
N MET A 185 0.39 -11.17 -5.84
CA MET A 185 -0.08 -10.46 -4.66
C MET A 185 -1.33 -11.09 -4.01
N ASP A 186 -1.79 -12.27 -4.48
CA ASP A 186 -3.04 -12.90 -4.05
C ASP A 186 -4.28 -11.99 -4.14
N LEU A 187 -4.25 -11.01 -5.03
CA LEU A 187 -5.36 -10.08 -5.23
C LEU A 187 -6.41 -10.63 -6.18
N ILE A 188 -6.01 -11.59 -7.02
CA ILE A 188 -6.87 -12.28 -7.96
C ILE A 188 -6.50 -13.78 -8.02
N SER A 189 -7.48 -14.65 -8.08
CA SER A 189 -7.36 -16.11 -8.25
C SER A 189 -7.61 -16.54 -9.69
#